data_00cb9949f4d8c6eb31a76ebff81a6249
#
_entry.id   00cb9949f4d8c6eb31a76ebff81a6249
#
_cell.length_a   1.000
_cell.length_b   1.000
_cell.length_c   1.000
_cell.angle_alpha   90.00
_cell.angle_beta   90.00
_cell.angle_gamma   90.00
#
_symmetry.space_group_name_H-M   'P 1'
#
loop_
_entity.id
_entity.type
_entity.pdbx_description
1 polymer ?
#
loop_
_entity_poly.entity_id
_entity_poly.type
_entity_poly.pdbx_seq_one_letter_code
_entity_poly.pdbx_strand_id
1 'polypeptide(L)'
;ARRQRQMCIRDRCADADAVLLDLAPMTAEAVAGLRKCKVISRYGVGFENVDLDAATAAGIQVTNVPDYCMEDVSDHALALMLSCLRHIPLRDREVREGKWNIQADSFRLKGKTLGVIGAGRIARALIRKVSGFGFAEVVAYDPYISAEQLAEIGVRKVEKEELFRISDIISLHLHANAETNGMICKETLALMKPTAILINVSRGPLVKDEDLLDALREHRILAAGLDTHNHEPLGAQSPFCQLDNVVLTDHTAYSTAEGVTELKTKAAQNVVDVLEGRTPRYPVNHL
;
A
#
# COMPACT_ATOMS: atom_id res chain seq x y z
N ALA A 1 -25.43 0.40 -7.60
CA ALA A 1 -24.46 -0.71 -7.59
C ALA A 1 -23.98 -1.09 -6.17
N ARG A 2 -23.56 -0.14 -5.32
CA ARG A 2 -23.13 -0.44 -3.93
C ARG A 2 -24.24 -1.07 -3.07
N ARG A 3 -25.47 -0.50 -3.08
CA ARG A 3 -26.62 -1.07 -2.35
C ARG A 3 -27.00 -2.46 -2.85
N GLN A 4 -26.94 -2.71 -4.15
CA GLN A 4 -27.24 -4.01 -4.74
C GLN A 4 -26.19 -5.07 -4.37
N ARG A 5 -24.88 -4.71 -4.29
CA ARG A 5 -23.83 -5.62 -3.79
C ARG A 5 -24.00 -5.93 -2.30
N GLN A 6 -24.36 -4.96 -1.47
CA GLN A 6 -24.63 -5.20 -0.03
C GLN A 6 -25.82 -6.11 0.20
N MET A 7 -26.93 -5.92 -0.54
CA MET A 7 -28.07 -6.86 -0.50
C MET A 7 -27.65 -8.28 -0.94
N CYS A 8 -26.83 -8.41 -2.00
CA CYS A 8 -26.33 -9.72 -2.44
C CYS A 8 -25.47 -10.42 -1.38
N ILE A 9 -24.61 -9.70 -0.65
CA ILE A 9 -23.78 -10.28 0.41
C ILE A 9 -24.68 -10.77 1.55
N ARG A 10 -25.60 -9.95 2.04
CA ARG A 10 -26.52 -10.28 3.12
C ARG A 10 -27.35 -11.53 2.81
N ASP A 11 -27.93 -11.60 1.61
CA ASP A 11 -28.81 -12.70 1.23
C ASP A 11 -28.04 -14.00 0.95
N ARG A 12 -26.84 -13.89 0.36
CA ARG A 12 -26.03 -15.06 0.00
C ARG A 12 -25.19 -15.62 1.13
N CYS A 13 -24.87 -14.81 2.14
CA CYS A 13 -24.04 -15.21 3.28
C CYS A 13 -24.84 -15.45 4.56
N ALA A 14 -26.17 -15.26 4.53
CA ALA A 14 -27.03 -15.32 5.72
C ALA A 14 -26.89 -16.64 6.52
N ASP A 15 -26.72 -17.76 5.85
CA ASP A 15 -26.60 -19.10 6.45
C ASP A 15 -25.17 -19.68 6.36
N ALA A 16 -24.17 -18.83 6.00
CA ALA A 16 -22.79 -19.26 5.94
C ALA A 16 -22.19 -19.38 7.34
N ASP A 17 -21.44 -20.46 7.60
CA ASP A 17 -20.67 -20.64 8.84
C ASP A 17 -19.38 -19.81 8.86
N ALA A 18 -18.85 -19.45 7.68
CA ALA A 18 -17.66 -18.63 7.49
C ALA A 18 -17.76 -17.79 6.22
N VAL A 19 -17.10 -16.64 6.20
CA VAL A 19 -16.99 -15.76 5.03
C VAL A 19 -15.52 -15.51 4.71
N LEU A 20 -15.11 -15.85 3.49
CA LEU A 20 -13.84 -15.38 2.92
C LEU A 20 -14.10 -14.08 2.17
N LEU A 21 -13.49 -13.00 2.62
CA LEU A 21 -13.79 -11.64 2.18
C LEU A 21 -12.59 -11.00 1.49
N ASP A 22 -12.82 -10.47 0.30
CA ASP A 22 -11.85 -9.60 -0.37
C ASP A 22 -12.19 -8.11 -0.15
N LEU A 23 -12.35 -7.31 -1.18
CA LEU A 23 -12.57 -5.85 -1.10
C LEU A 23 -14.01 -5.43 -0.81
N ALA A 24 -14.95 -6.38 -0.77
CA ALA A 24 -16.35 -6.05 -0.50
C ALA A 24 -16.52 -5.48 0.91
N PRO A 25 -17.30 -4.40 1.10
CA PRO A 25 -17.52 -3.84 2.42
C PRO A 25 -18.41 -4.77 3.28
N MET A 26 -17.94 -5.12 4.45
CA MET A 26 -18.65 -5.86 5.49
C MET A 26 -19.08 -4.87 6.58
N THR A 27 -20.18 -4.15 6.29
CA THR A 27 -20.74 -3.12 7.18
C THR A 27 -21.50 -3.75 8.35
N ALA A 28 -21.83 -2.96 9.37
CA ALA A 28 -22.67 -3.42 10.49
C ALA A 28 -23.99 -4.07 10.01
N GLU A 29 -24.62 -3.50 8.97
CA GLU A 29 -25.84 -4.08 8.38
C GLU A 29 -25.57 -5.45 7.72
N ALA A 30 -24.42 -5.61 7.03
CA ALA A 30 -24.04 -6.89 6.45
C ALA A 30 -23.74 -7.93 7.53
N VAL A 31 -23.01 -7.56 8.58
CA VAL A 31 -22.72 -8.40 9.74
C VAL A 31 -24.00 -8.86 10.42
N ALA A 32 -24.96 -7.97 10.67
CA ALA A 32 -26.24 -8.29 11.28
C ALA A 32 -27.07 -9.31 10.46
N GLY A 33 -26.79 -9.44 9.16
CA GLY A 33 -27.42 -10.45 8.31
C GLY A 33 -26.81 -11.85 8.42
N LEU A 34 -25.65 -12.02 9.06
CA LEU A 34 -24.94 -13.29 9.21
C LEU A 34 -25.46 -14.09 10.42
N ARG A 35 -26.33 -15.07 10.19
CA ARG A 35 -27.03 -15.79 11.28
C ARG A 35 -26.23 -16.90 11.95
N LYS A 36 -25.25 -17.47 11.25
CA LYS A 36 -24.47 -18.63 11.70
C LYS A 36 -22.96 -18.43 11.63
N CYS A 37 -22.52 -17.29 11.07
CA CYS A 37 -21.14 -17.05 10.79
C CYS A 37 -20.31 -16.98 12.08
N LYS A 38 -19.23 -17.71 12.12
CA LYS A 38 -18.25 -17.73 13.22
C LYS A 38 -16.98 -16.95 12.88
N VAL A 39 -16.68 -16.79 11.60
CA VAL A 39 -15.45 -16.14 11.16
C VAL A 39 -15.61 -15.39 9.84
N ILE A 40 -15.06 -14.19 9.79
CA ILE A 40 -14.84 -13.42 8.57
C ILE A 40 -13.31 -13.38 8.36
N SER A 41 -12.81 -14.12 7.37
CA SER A 41 -11.40 -14.13 7.03
C SER A 41 -11.13 -13.26 5.81
N ARG A 42 -10.39 -12.15 6.02
CA ARG A 42 -10.09 -11.19 4.98
C ARG A 42 -8.91 -11.70 4.12
N TYR A 43 -9.09 -11.74 2.79
CA TYR A 43 -8.00 -11.93 1.85
C TYR A 43 -7.13 -10.66 1.77
N GLY A 44 -6.09 -10.56 2.58
CA GLY A 44 -5.13 -9.48 2.57
C GLY A 44 -4.67 -8.99 3.94
N VAL A 45 -3.81 -7.99 3.92
CA VAL A 45 -3.25 -7.35 5.12
C VAL A 45 -4.27 -6.38 5.75
N GLY A 46 -4.85 -5.49 4.93
CA GLY A 46 -5.81 -4.50 5.39
C GLY A 46 -7.19 -5.11 5.68
N PHE A 47 -7.91 -4.53 6.62
CA PHE A 47 -9.25 -4.96 7.04
C PHE A 47 -10.20 -3.77 7.26
N GLU A 48 -9.87 -2.63 6.70
CA GLU A 48 -10.61 -1.38 6.84
C GLU A 48 -12.04 -1.46 6.26
N ASN A 49 -12.30 -2.47 5.44
CA ASN A 49 -13.62 -2.76 4.86
C ASN A 49 -14.51 -3.62 5.76
N VAL A 50 -14.08 -4.01 6.97
CA VAL A 50 -14.84 -4.80 7.94
C VAL A 50 -15.18 -3.93 9.15
N ASP A 51 -16.46 -3.88 9.52
CA ASP A 51 -16.91 -3.28 10.77
C ASP A 51 -16.57 -4.22 11.95
N LEU A 52 -15.44 -3.94 12.59
CA LEU A 52 -14.90 -4.77 13.67
C LEU A 52 -15.80 -4.76 14.92
N ASP A 53 -16.38 -3.59 15.24
CA ASP A 53 -17.23 -3.43 16.42
C ASP A 53 -18.50 -4.27 16.26
N ALA A 54 -19.13 -4.20 15.09
CA ALA A 54 -20.29 -5.01 14.77
C ALA A 54 -19.97 -6.52 14.77
N ALA A 55 -18.83 -6.92 14.19
CA ALA A 55 -18.40 -8.32 14.17
C ALA A 55 -18.14 -8.84 15.58
N THR A 56 -17.46 -8.05 16.42
CA THR A 56 -17.18 -8.42 17.82
C THR A 56 -18.48 -8.54 18.64
N ALA A 57 -19.39 -7.57 18.48
CA ALA A 57 -20.69 -7.61 19.15
C ALA A 57 -21.56 -8.82 18.73
N ALA A 58 -21.37 -9.29 17.48
CA ALA A 58 -22.04 -10.49 16.97
C ALA A 58 -21.33 -11.81 17.34
N GLY A 59 -20.19 -11.76 18.05
CA GLY A 59 -19.38 -12.94 18.38
C GLY A 59 -18.70 -13.57 17.17
N ILE A 60 -18.41 -12.77 16.12
CA ILE A 60 -17.78 -13.23 14.89
C ILE A 60 -16.28 -12.87 14.93
N GLN A 61 -15.42 -13.89 14.83
CA GLN A 61 -13.98 -13.68 14.73
C GLN A 61 -13.62 -13.08 13.37
N VAL A 62 -12.89 -11.96 13.38
CA VAL A 62 -12.28 -11.40 12.17
C VAL A 62 -10.81 -11.77 12.12
N THR A 63 -10.35 -12.22 10.96
CA THR A 63 -8.94 -12.55 10.71
C THR A 63 -8.46 -11.88 9.43
N ASN A 64 -7.14 -11.64 9.33
CA ASN A 64 -6.47 -11.19 8.12
C ASN A 64 -5.25 -12.05 7.80
N VAL A 65 -4.46 -11.67 6.80
CA VAL A 65 -3.20 -12.34 6.45
C VAL A 65 -2.09 -11.28 6.30
N PRO A 66 -1.39 -10.93 7.40
CA PRO A 66 -0.44 -9.80 7.39
C PRO A 66 0.97 -10.15 6.91
N ASP A 67 1.25 -11.41 6.54
CA ASP A 67 2.61 -11.90 6.28
C ASP A 67 2.78 -12.69 4.99
N TYR A 68 1.96 -12.41 3.94
CA TYR A 68 2.04 -13.16 2.68
C TYR A 68 2.76 -12.44 1.52
N CYS A 69 2.72 -11.11 1.48
CA CYS A 69 3.15 -10.34 0.30
C CYS A 69 4.33 -9.40 0.56
N MET A 70 5.14 -9.68 1.57
CA MET A 70 6.24 -8.77 1.93
C MET A 70 7.28 -8.66 0.83
N GLU A 71 7.64 -9.78 0.24
CA GLU A 71 8.60 -9.81 -0.87
C GLU A 71 7.98 -9.18 -2.12
N ASP A 72 6.74 -9.55 -2.47
CA ASP A 72 6.03 -9.09 -3.66
C ASP A 72 5.86 -7.56 -3.67
N VAL A 73 5.30 -7.00 -2.59
CA VAL A 73 5.08 -5.55 -2.49
C VAL A 73 6.39 -4.78 -2.45
N SER A 74 7.44 -5.32 -1.82
CA SER A 74 8.75 -4.67 -1.84
C SER A 74 9.43 -4.72 -3.21
N ASP A 75 9.23 -5.79 -4.00
CA ASP A 75 9.67 -5.87 -5.39
C ASP A 75 8.93 -4.84 -6.25
N HIS A 76 7.62 -4.73 -6.04
CA HIS A 76 6.81 -3.77 -6.79
C HIS A 76 7.19 -2.31 -6.45
N ALA A 77 7.43 -1.99 -5.17
CA ALA A 77 7.92 -0.68 -4.75
C ALA A 77 9.27 -0.34 -5.42
N LEU A 78 10.18 -1.31 -5.48
CA LEU A 78 11.47 -1.18 -6.17
C LEU A 78 11.27 -1.00 -7.68
N ALA A 79 10.37 -1.75 -8.30
CA ALA A 79 10.06 -1.64 -9.72
C ALA A 79 9.48 -0.26 -10.07
N LEU A 80 8.54 0.26 -9.27
CA LEU A 80 8.00 1.61 -9.41
C LEU A 80 9.10 2.68 -9.26
N MET A 81 9.95 2.54 -8.23
CA MET A 81 11.09 3.45 -8.01
C MET A 81 12.01 3.52 -9.23
N LEU A 82 12.42 2.38 -9.77
CA LEU A 82 13.29 2.32 -10.94
C LEU A 82 12.58 2.78 -12.21
N SER A 83 11.30 2.47 -12.37
CA SER A 83 10.48 2.90 -13.51
C SER A 83 10.29 4.41 -13.53
N CYS A 84 10.03 5.05 -12.40
CA CYS A 84 9.95 6.51 -12.27
C CYS A 84 11.31 7.15 -12.57
N LEU A 85 12.37 6.68 -11.91
CA LEU A 85 13.72 7.22 -12.05
C LEU A 85 14.23 7.19 -13.50
N ARG A 86 13.93 6.12 -14.22
CA ARG A 86 14.43 5.89 -15.58
C ARG A 86 13.40 6.21 -16.65
N HIS A 87 12.19 6.68 -16.26
CA HIS A 87 11.06 7.00 -17.14
C HIS A 87 10.71 5.83 -18.09
N ILE A 88 10.73 4.58 -17.57
CA ILE A 88 10.60 3.38 -18.42
C ILE A 88 9.29 3.39 -19.21
N PRO A 89 8.09 3.63 -18.61
CA PRO A 89 6.84 3.63 -19.37
C PRO A 89 6.76 4.71 -20.45
N LEU A 90 7.26 5.91 -20.15
CA LEU A 90 7.35 7.00 -21.13
C LEU A 90 8.24 6.60 -22.31
N ARG A 91 9.44 6.10 -22.04
CA ARG A 91 10.41 5.72 -23.08
C ARG A 91 9.90 4.55 -23.92
N ASP A 92 9.27 3.55 -23.33
CA ASP A 92 8.67 2.42 -24.06
C ASP A 92 7.57 2.91 -25.01
N ARG A 93 6.65 3.75 -24.52
CA ARG A 93 5.58 4.34 -25.34
C ARG A 93 6.15 5.15 -26.51
N GLU A 94 7.05 6.06 -26.24
CA GLU A 94 7.61 6.96 -27.25
C GLU A 94 8.41 6.19 -28.33
N VAL A 95 9.17 5.17 -27.93
CA VAL A 95 9.91 4.32 -28.88
C VAL A 95 8.94 3.52 -29.78
N ARG A 96 7.83 3.00 -29.25
CA ARG A 96 6.80 2.34 -30.03
C ARG A 96 6.11 3.25 -31.04
N GLU A 97 6.07 4.55 -30.75
CA GLU A 97 5.59 5.62 -31.65
C GLU A 97 6.65 6.07 -32.66
N GLY A 98 7.83 5.47 -32.68
CA GLY A 98 8.93 5.80 -33.57
C GLY A 98 9.78 6.99 -33.16
N LYS A 99 9.60 7.52 -31.94
CA LYS A 99 10.40 8.60 -31.39
C LYS A 99 11.73 8.07 -30.82
N TRP A 100 12.77 8.92 -30.83
CA TRP A 100 14.11 8.57 -30.36
C TRP A 100 14.76 9.76 -29.66
N ASN A 101 15.72 9.49 -28.75
CA ASN A 101 16.40 10.51 -27.96
C ASN A 101 15.47 11.37 -27.09
N ILE A 102 14.56 10.70 -26.37
CA ILE A 102 13.61 11.34 -25.48
C ILE A 102 14.35 12.02 -24.33
N GLN A 103 14.15 13.33 -24.18
CA GLN A 103 14.71 14.11 -23.08
C GLN A 103 13.83 13.91 -21.83
N ALA A 104 14.42 13.42 -20.76
CA ALA A 104 13.77 13.28 -19.46
C ALA A 104 14.83 13.29 -18.36
N ASP A 105 14.60 14.10 -17.34
CA ASP A 105 15.53 14.24 -16.23
C ASP A 105 15.62 12.94 -15.43
N SER A 106 16.83 12.51 -15.16
CA SER A 106 17.13 11.29 -14.44
C SER A 106 18.40 11.44 -13.61
N PHE A 107 18.53 10.68 -12.55
CA PHE A 107 19.73 10.70 -11.72
C PHE A 107 20.19 9.28 -11.37
N ARG A 108 21.38 9.19 -10.77
CA ARG A 108 21.96 7.94 -10.29
C ARG A 108 21.55 7.71 -8.83
N LEU A 109 21.18 6.48 -8.47
CA LEU A 109 20.83 6.13 -7.08
C LEU A 109 22.01 6.19 -6.11
N LYS A 110 23.22 5.82 -6.60
CA LYS A 110 24.42 5.86 -5.76
C LYS A 110 24.65 7.25 -5.17
N GLY A 111 24.79 7.31 -3.86
CA GLY A 111 25.00 8.55 -3.10
C GLY A 111 23.72 9.33 -2.79
N LYS A 112 22.54 8.79 -3.09
CA LYS A 112 21.22 9.37 -2.78
C LYS A 112 20.72 8.89 -1.45
N THR A 113 19.67 9.53 -0.93
CA THR A 113 18.98 9.18 0.31
C THR A 113 17.63 8.53 -0.02
N LEU A 114 17.40 7.34 0.54
CA LEU A 114 16.08 6.71 0.55
C LEU A 114 15.38 7.00 1.88
N GLY A 115 14.23 7.65 1.81
CA GLY A 115 13.33 7.87 2.94
C GLY A 115 12.20 6.83 2.95
N VAL A 116 11.96 6.22 4.09
CA VAL A 116 10.89 5.23 4.27
C VAL A 116 9.95 5.73 5.36
N ILE A 117 8.67 5.83 5.03
CA ILE A 117 7.63 6.22 5.99
C ILE A 117 6.84 4.97 6.39
N GLY A 118 6.99 4.55 7.67
CA GLY A 118 6.58 3.25 8.16
C GLY A 118 7.66 2.19 7.91
N ALA A 119 8.29 1.67 8.97
CA ALA A 119 9.40 0.72 8.90
C ALA A 119 8.98 -0.72 9.27
N GLY A 120 7.76 -1.11 8.84
CA GLY A 120 7.19 -2.43 9.02
C GLY A 120 7.86 -3.52 8.16
N ARG A 121 7.21 -4.66 8.04
CA ARG A 121 7.75 -5.85 7.36
C ARG A 121 8.10 -5.60 5.89
N ILE A 122 7.21 -4.95 5.12
CA ILE A 122 7.42 -4.63 3.70
C ILE A 122 8.58 -3.66 3.53
N ALA A 123 8.60 -2.59 4.33
CA ALA A 123 9.69 -1.62 4.31
C ALA A 123 11.05 -2.27 4.59
N ARG A 124 11.13 -3.15 5.58
CA ARG A 124 12.36 -3.90 5.91
C ARG A 124 12.80 -4.81 4.76
N ALA A 125 11.85 -5.42 4.04
CA ALA A 125 12.15 -6.20 2.84
C ALA A 125 12.71 -5.30 1.72
N LEU A 126 12.11 -4.13 1.48
CA LEU A 126 12.63 -3.14 0.52
C LEU A 126 14.05 -2.68 0.92
N ILE A 127 14.28 -2.30 2.18
CA ILE A 127 15.58 -1.84 2.69
C ILE A 127 16.66 -2.91 2.42
N ARG A 128 16.35 -4.17 2.71
CA ARG A 128 17.27 -5.28 2.41
C ARG A 128 17.57 -5.40 0.91
N LYS A 129 16.55 -5.28 0.05
CA LYS A 129 16.72 -5.39 -1.43
C LYS A 129 17.56 -4.26 -2.01
N VAL A 130 17.43 -3.05 -1.47
CA VAL A 130 18.18 -1.89 -1.97
C VAL A 130 19.60 -1.77 -1.43
N SER A 131 20.05 -2.65 -0.57
CA SER A 131 21.39 -2.59 0.04
C SER A 131 22.55 -2.54 -0.98
N GLY A 132 22.37 -3.15 -2.16
CA GLY A 132 23.36 -3.15 -3.25
C GLY A 132 23.29 -1.93 -4.17
N PHE A 133 22.35 -0.99 -4.00
CA PHE A 133 22.17 0.16 -4.90
C PHE A 133 23.11 1.33 -4.58
N GLY A 134 23.80 1.27 -3.45
CA GLY A 134 24.78 2.28 -3.05
C GLY A 134 24.16 3.60 -2.61
N PHE A 135 22.99 3.58 -2.00
CA PHE A 135 22.46 4.76 -1.29
C PHE A 135 23.48 5.27 -0.27
N ALA A 136 23.61 6.58 -0.11
CA ALA A 136 24.44 7.17 0.93
C ALA A 136 23.89 6.86 2.32
N GLU A 137 22.58 6.92 2.44
CA GLU A 137 21.87 6.54 3.65
C GLU A 137 20.43 6.09 3.35
N VAL A 138 19.88 5.30 4.27
CA VAL A 138 18.45 5.01 4.36
C VAL A 138 17.95 5.62 5.66
N VAL A 139 16.91 6.44 5.58
CA VAL A 139 16.28 7.07 6.74
C VAL A 139 14.84 6.61 6.86
N ALA A 140 14.32 6.55 8.10
CA ALA A 140 12.94 6.18 8.33
C ALA A 140 12.26 7.08 9.36
N TYR A 141 11.00 7.37 9.10
CA TYR A 141 10.05 7.89 10.07
C TYR A 141 9.05 6.78 10.44
N ASP A 142 9.05 6.40 11.70
CA ASP A 142 8.08 5.48 12.29
C ASP A 142 7.95 5.82 13.79
N PRO A 143 6.77 6.24 14.27
CA PRO A 143 6.60 6.63 15.67
C PRO A 143 6.69 5.45 16.65
N TYR A 144 6.48 4.21 16.15
CA TYR A 144 6.39 3.01 17.00
C TYR A 144 7.69 2.20 17.06
N ILE A 145 8.66 2.48 16.19
CA ILE A 145 9.93 1.75 16.15
C ILE A 145 11.04 2.65 16.70
N SER A 146 11.86 2.12 17.62
CA SER A 146 12.94 2.88 18.23
C SER A 146 14.12 3.12 17.28
N ALA A 147 14.95 4.10 17.60
CA ALA A 147 16.16 4.40 16.83
C ALA A 147 17.15 3.23 16.83
N GLU A 148 17.26 2.52 17.96
CA GLU A 148 18.11 1.35 18.12
C GLU A 148 17.66 0.21 17.19
N GLN A 149 16.36 -0.08 17.15
CA GLN A 149 15.79 -1.10 16.28
C GLN A 149 15.98 -0.80 14.80
N LEU A 150 15.94 0.48 14.40
CA LEU A 150 16.22 0.90 13.02
C LEU A 150 17.73 0.82 12.72
N ALA A 151 18.59 1.18 13.66
CA ALA A 151 20.04 1.10 13.50
C ALA A 151 20.52 -0.35 13.29
N GLU A 152 19.87 -1.36 13.89
CA GLU A 152 20.16 -2.79 13.68
C GLU A 152 20.05 -3.22 12.20
N ILE A 153 19.23 -2.52 11.42
CA ILE A 153 19.03 -2.77 9.98
C ILE A 153 19.69 -1.71 9.09
N GLY A 154 20.60 -0.91 9.66
CA GLY A 154 21.35 0.12 8.93
C GLY A 154 20.51 1.35 8.53
N VAL A 155 19.45 1.65 9.27
CA VAL A 155 18.53 2.77 9.00
C VAL A 155 18.63 3.81 10.11
N ARG A 156 18.74 5.08 9.74
CA ARG A 156 18.71 6.20 10.69
C ARG A 156 17.27 6.65 10.92
N LYS A 157 16.83 6.70 12.17
CA LYS A 157 15.54 7.30 12.53
C LYS A 157 15.61 8.82 12.39
N VAL A 158 14.56 9.39 11.79
CA VAL A 158 14.44 10.85 11.63
C VAL A 158 13.00 11.29 11.90
N GLU A 159 12.82 12.58 12.16
CA GLU A 159 11.50 13.20 12.21
C GLU A 159 10.90 13.32 10.80
N LYS A 160 9.58 13.40 10.73
CA LYS A 160 8.83 13.39 9.48
C LYS A 160 9.26 14.50 8.53
N GLU A 161 9.38 15.74 9.02
CA GLU A 161 9.78 16.90 8.21
C GLU A 161 11.23 16.79 7.72
N GLU A 162 12.13 16.24 8.53
CA GLU A 162 13.50 15.97 8.11
C GLU A 162 13.52 14.99 6.96
N LEU A 163 12.77 13.86 7.07
CA LEU A 163 12.70 12.85 6.03
C LEU A 163 12.30 13.47 4.70
N PHE A 164 11.26 14.31 4.66
CA PHE A 164 10.83 14.96 3.42
C PHE A 164 11.92 15.85 2.82
N ARG A 165 12.69 16.58 3.65
CA ARG A 165 13.72 17.52 3.16
C ARG A 165 14.95 16.81 2.57
N ILE A 166 15.37 15.71 3.17
CA ILE A 166 16.66 15.09 2.82
C ILE A 166 16.54 13.95 1.80
N SER A 167 15.35 13.36 1.65
CA SER A 167 15.17 12.19 0.79
C SER A 167 15.13 12.55 -0.69
N ASP A 168 15.79 11.74 -1.50
CA ASP A 168 15.69 11.78 -2.97
C ASP A 168 14.59 10.83 -3.46
N ILE A 169 14.29 9.80 -2.69
CA ILE A 169 13.17 8.89 -2.93
C ILE A 169 12.44 8.70 -1.60
N ILE A 170 11.11 8.76 -1.63
CA ILE A 170 10.27 8.52 -0.46
C ILE A 170 9.31 7.38 -0.78
N SER A 171 9.32 6.33 0.06
CA SER A 171 8.44 5.18 -0.10
C SER A 171 7.52 5.03 1.12
N LEU A 172 6.21 4.94 0.85
CA LEU A 172 5.17 4.84 1.88
C LEU A 172 4.84 3.38 2.19
N HIS A 173 4.88 3.04 3.48
CA HIS A 173 4.60 1.68 4.00
C HIS A 173 3.75 1.72 5.27
N LEU A 174 2.72 2.57 5.27
CA LEU A 174 1.81 2.82 6.40
C LEU A 174 0.42 2.25 6.13
N HIS A 175 -0.34 2.05 7.21
CA HIS A 175 -1.80 1.92 7.12
C HIS A 175 -2.45 3.31 7.00
N ALA A 176 -3.60 3.36 6.32
CA ALA A 176 -4.46 4.55 6.28
C ALA A 176 -5.34 4.58 7.54
N ASN A 177 -5.27 5.66 8.28
CA ASN A 177 -6.10 5.94 9.46
C ASN A 177 -6.25 7.46 9.64
N ALA A 178 -6.91 7.90 10.71
CA ALA A 178 -7.15 9.32 10.95
C ALA A 178 -5.86 10.17 11.08
N GLU A 179 -4.75 9.58 11.52
CA GLU A 179 -3.47 10.27 11.71
C GLU A 179 -2.62 10.31 10.43
N THR A 180 -2.78 9.30 9.56
CA THR A 180 -1.94 9.12 8.38
C THR A 180 -2.60 9.59 7.08
N ASN A 181 -3.94 9.69 7.05
CA ASN A 181 -4.68 10.19 5.89
C ASN A 181 -4.27 11.62 5.54
N GLY A 182 -3.95 11.83 4.26
CA GLY A 182 -3.48 13.11 3.76
C GLY A 182 -2.09 13.51 4.27
N MET A 183 -1.28 12.55 4.72
CA MET A 183 0.11 12.82 5.14
C MET A 183 0.93 13.44 4.01
N ILE A 184 0.68 12.99 2.78
CA ILE A 184 1.23 13.61 1.57
C ILE A 184 0.24 14.67 1.12
N CYS A 185 0.58 15.92 1.39
CA CYS A 185 -0.22 17.11 1.10
C CYS A 185 0.69 18.25 0.63
N LYS A 186 0.09 19.38 0.29
CA LYS A 186 0.82 20.56 -0.23
C LYS A 186 2.00 20.96 0.66
N GLU A 187 1.82 20.94 1.98
CA GLU A 187 2.83 21.32 2.96
C GLU A 187 4.03 20.35 2.94
N THR A 188 3.76 19.04 2.93
CA THR A 188 4.82 18.02 2.92
C THR A 188 5.50 17.91 1.56
N LEU A 189 4.75 18.05 0.46
CA LEU A 189 5.30 18.12 -0.91
C LEU A 189 6.21 19.33 -1.09
N ALA A 190 5.90 20.47 -0.46
CA ALA A 190 6.75 21.67 -0.48
C ALA A 190 8.09 21.50 0.24
N LEU A 191 8.22 20.50 1.13
CA LEU A 191 9.48 20.17 1.79
C LEU A 191 10.38 19.30 0.93
N MET A 192 9.81 18.58 -0.05
CA MET A 192 10.55 17.61 -0.86
C MET A 192 11.52 18.31 -1.83
N LYS A 193 12.58 17.61 -2.20
CA LYS A 193 13.48 18.07 -3.25
C LYS A 193 12.76 18.13 -4.60
N PRO A 194 13.08 19.08 -5.49
CA PRO A 194 12.52 19.09 -6.84
C PRO A 194 12.84 17.82 -7.66
N THR A 195 13.90 17.11 -7.28
CA THR A 195 14.29 15.84 -7.88
C THR A 195 13.70 14.63 -7.16
N ALA A 196 12.86 14.81 -6.13
CA ALA A 196 12.35 13.71 -5.35
C ALA A 196 11.34 12.85 -6.13
N ILE A 197 11.32 11.56 -5.80
CA ILE A 197 10.35 10.58 -6.30
C ILE A 197 9.52 10.07 -5.13
N LEU A 198 8.20 10.08 -5.27
CA LEU A 198 7.27 9.52 -4.30
C LEU A 198 6.78 8.15 -4.76
N ILE A 199 6.83 7.14 -3.89
CA ILE A 199 6.30 5.79 -4.12
C ILE A 199 5.21 5.47 -3.11
N ASN A 200 4.03 5.11 -3.60
CA ASN A 200 2.91 4.66 -2.77
C ASN A 200 2.43 3.27 -3.18
N VAL A 201 2.83 2.27 -2.41
CA VAL A 201 2.36 0.88 -2.49
C VAL A 201 1.51 0.49 -1.27
N SER A 202 1.03 1.48 -0.53
CA SER A 202 0.31 1.28 0.73
C SER A 202 -1.19 1.50 0.55
N ARG A 203 -1.63 2.76 0.64
CA ARG A 203 -3.06 3.14 0.53
C ARG A 203 -3.20 4.51 -0.14
N GLY A 204 -4.21 4.66 -1.00
CA GLY A 204 -4.53 5.91 -1.68
C GLY A 204 -4.76 7.08 -0.71
N PRO A 205 -5.57 6.93 0.35
CA PRO A 205 -5.88 8.03 1.28
C PRO A 205 -4.67 8.66 2.00
N LEU A 206 -3.49 8.07 1.97
CA LEU A 206 -2.26 8.70 2.48
C LEU A 206 -1.89 9.96 1.70
N VAL A 207 -2.37 10.08 0.47
CA VAL A 207 -2.04 11.15 -0.46
C VAL A 207 -3.28 12.00 -0.77
N LYS A 208 -3.16 13.31 -0.70
CA LYS A 208 -4.14 14.22 -1.25
C LYS A 208 -3.91 14.36 -2.75
N ASP A 209 -4.81 13.79 -3.56
CA ASP A 209 -4.66 13.69 -5.01
C ASP A 209 -4.44 15.05 -5.67
N GLU A 210 -5.21 16.09 -5.28
CA GLU A 210 -5.11 17.42 -5.86
C GLU A 210 -3.73 18.05 -5.60
N ASP A 211 -3.21 17.92 -4.37
CA ASP A 211 -1.91 18.45 -3.99
C ASP A 211 -0.76 17.77 -4.76
N LEU A 212 -0.85 16.44 -4.91
CA LEU A 212 0.13 15.67 -5.68
C LEU A 212 0.07 15.99 -7.17
N LEU A 213 -1.14 16.11 -7.75
CA LEU A 213 -1.33 16.49 -9.14
C LEU A 213 -0.69 17.86 -9.45
N ASP A 214 -0.91 18.83 -8.58
CA ASP A 214 -0.31 20.16 -8.74
C ASP A 214 1.22 20.11 -8.62
N ALA A 215 1.74 19.34 -7.64
CA ALA A 215 3.20 19.20 -7.49
C ALA A 215 3.85 18.53 -8.68
N LEU A 216 3.20 17.56 -9.33
CA LEU A 216 3.69 16.86 -10.52
C LEU A 216 3.63 17.74 -11.77
N ARG A 217 2.52 18.46 -11.98
CA ARG A 217 2.33 19.40 -13.11
C ARG A 217 3.32 20.55 -13.09
N GLU A 218 3.57 21.08 -11.90
CA GLU A 218 4.49 22.18 -11.68
C GLU A 218 5.96 21.72 -11.54
N HIS A 219 6.23 20.43 -11.68
CA HIS A 219 7.55 19.82 -11.48
C HIS A 219 8.18 20.17 -10.12
N ARG A 220 7.36 20.33 -9.07
CA ARG A 220 7.85 20.52 -7.69
C ARG A 220 8.46 19.26 -7.12
N ILE A 221 8.09 18.10 -7.65
CA ILE A 221 8.78 16.82 -7.50
C ILE A 221 8.98 16.19 -8.88
N LEU A 222 9.96 15.30 -9.01
CA LEU A 222 10.31 14.71 -10.30
C LEU A 222 9.24 13.76 -10.82
N ALA A 223 8.80 12.81 -9.98
CA ALA A 223 7.87 11.77 -10.40
C ALA A 223 7.13 11.13 -9.21
N ALA A 224 6.07 10.38 -9.51
CA ALA A 224 5.41 9.50 -8.54
C ALA A 224 5.14 8.11 -9.13
N GLY A 225 5.28 7.07 -8.30
CA GLY A 225 4.86 5.69 -8.59
C GLY A 225 3.72 5.30 -7.65
N LEU A 226 2.55 5.03 -8.19
CA LEU A 226 1.32 4.81 -7.43
C LEU A 226 0.71 3.46 -7.79
N ASP A 227 0.69 2.53 -6.84
CA ASP A 227 -0.04 1.27 -6.97
C ASP A 227 -1.44 1.35 -6.38
N THR A 228 -1.66 2.28 -5.43
CA THR A 228 -2.93 2.46 -4.73
C THR A 228 -3.49 3.86 -4.94
N HIS A 229 -4.83 3.97 -5.04
CA HIS A 229 -5.52 5.19 -5.43
C HIS A 229 -6.66 5.52 -4.46
N ASN A 230 -7.04 6.80 -4.34
CA ASN A 230 -8.18 7.22 -3.52
C ASN A 230 -9.51 6.69 -4.06
N HIS A 231 -9.57 6.48 -5.37
CA HIS A 231 -10.72 5.89 -6.06
C HIS A 231 -10.26 4.70 -6.87
N GLU A 232 -10.66 3.52 -6.48
CA GLU A 232 -10.35 2.26 -7.15
C GLU A 232 -11.64 1.60 -7.68
N PRO A 233 -11.68 1.20 -8.97
CA PRO A 233 -10.65 1.37 -10.01
C PRO A 233 -10.39 2.82 -10.38
N LEU A 234 -9.11 3.14 -10.68
CA LEU A 234 -8.74 4.44 -11.24
C LEU A 234 -9.31 4.54 -12.66
N GLY A 235 -10.26 5.45 -12.88
CA GLY A 235 -10.86 5.63 -14.21
C GLY A 235 -9.88 6.25 -15.22
N ALA A 236 -10.06 5.92 -16.51
CA ALA A 236 -9.23 6.47 -17.59
C ALA A 236 -9.28 8.01 -17.71
N GLN A 237 -10.29 8.63 -17.10
CA GLN A 237 -10.45 10.10 -17.04
C GLN A 237 -9.68 10.73 -15.87
N SER A 238 -9.00 9.93 -15.06
CA SER A 238 -8.20 10.46 -13.95
C SER A 238 -7.13 11.40 -14.48
N PRO A 239 -6.96 12.58 -13.85
CA PRO A 239 -5.89 13.51 -14.25
C PRO A 239 -4.48 12.91 -14.17
N PHE A 240 -4.25 11.93 -13.30
CA PHE A 240 -2.97 11.21 -13.23
C PHE A 240 -2.63 10.50 -14.55
N CYS A 241 -3.64 9.99 -15.29
CA CYS A 241 -3.43 9.32 -16.56
C CYS A 241 -2.92 10.25 -17.67
N GLN A 242 -2.93 11.58 -17.45
CA GLN A 242 -2.47 12.58 -18.41
C GLN A 242 -1.01 13.03 -18.16
N LEU A 243 -0.39 12.51 -17.09
CA LEU A 243 0.95 12.91 -16.68
C LEU A 243 2.01 11.90 -17.13
N ASP A 244 3.10 12.38 -17.70
CA ASP A 244 4.22 11.55 -18.17
C ASP A 244 5.20 11.20 -17.04
N ASN A 245 5.16 11.93 -15.95
CA ASN A 245 5.99 11.73 -14.77
C ASN A 245 5.29 10.93 -13.65
N VAL A 246 4.28 10.12 -14.00
CA VAL A 246 3.61 9.21 -13.08
C VAL A 246 3.63 7.79 -13.64
N VAL A 247 3.95 6.82 -12.80
CA VAL A 247 3.79 5.39 -13.09
C VAL A 247 2.62 4.86 -12.27
N LEU A 248 1.62 4.31 -12.96
CA LEU A 248 0.37 3.84 -12.35
C LEU A 248 0.27 2.32 -12.49
N THR A 249 -0.12 1.66 -11.41
CA THR A 249 -0.51 0.25 -11.38
C THR A 249 -1.84 0.07 -10.66
N ASP A 250 -2.48 -1.07 -10.81
CA ASP A 250 -3.88 -1.30 -10.49
C ASP A 250 -4.10 -2.03 -9.15
N HIS A 251 -3.35 -1.60 -8.11
CA HIS A 251 -3.36 -2.19 -6.76
C HIS A 251 -3.00 -3.68 -6.79
N THR A 252 -1.94 -4.01 -7.52
CA THR A 252 -1.49 -5.38 -7.78
C THR A 252 -0.09 -5.67 -7.22
N ALA A 253 0.47 -4.79 -6.41
CA ALA A 253 1.78 -4.99 -5.79
C ALA A 253 1.91 -6.33 -5.05
N TYR A 254 0.81 -6.89 -4.55
CA TYR A 254 0.75 -8.21 -3.88
C TYR A 254 0.60 -9.39 -4.85
N SER A 255 0.26 -9.15 -6.12
CA SER A 255 -0.29 -10.15 -7.04
C SER A 255 0.79 -10.93 -7.77
N THR A 256 1.42 -11.87 -7.08
CA THR A 256 2.25 -12.92 -7.68
C THR A 256 1.56 -14.27 -7.55
N ALA A 257 1.98 -15.26 -8.31
CA ALA A 257 1.45 -16.63 -8.23
C ALA A 257 1.67 -17.22 -6.82
N GLU A 258 2.84 -16.99 -6.26
CA GLU A 258 3.25 -17.42 -4.93
C GLU A 258 2.47 -16.67 -3.85
N GLY A 259 2.43 -15.34 -3.91
CA GLY A 259 1.73 -14.48 -2.96
C GLY A 259 0.24 -14.78 -2.89
N VAL A 260 -0.43 -14.93 -4.05
CA VAL A 260 -1.85 -15.27 -4.11
C VAL A 260 -2.13 -16.67 -3.56
N THR A 261 -1.25 -17.66 -3.83
CA THR A 261 -1.39 -19.02 -3.29
C THR A 261 -1.25 -19.02 -1.77
N GLU A 262 -0.24 -18.31 -1.26
CA GLU A 262 0.02 -18.16 0.17
C GLU A 262 -1.14 -17.46 0.89
N LEU A 263 -1.63 -16.36 0.31
CA LEU A 263 -2.79 -15.62 0.82
C LEU A 263 -4.01 -16.52 0.98
N LYS A 264 -4.39 -17.24 -0.09
CA LYS A 264 -5.56 -18.11 -0.10
C LYS A 264 -5.43 -19.25 0.92
N THR A 265 -4.25 -19.84 1.00
CA THR A 265 -3.96 -20.93 1.93
C THR A 265 -4.08 -20.46 3.38
N LYS A 266 -3.45 -19.33 3.72
CA LYS A 266 -3.48 -18.79 5.09
C LYS A 266 -4.87 -18.30 5.49
N ALA A 267 -5.60 -17.66 4.58
CA ALA A 267 -6.96 -17.22 4.84
C ALA A 267 -7.91 -18.40 5.06
N ALA A 268 -7.79 -19.46 4.26
CA ALA A 268 -8.55 -20.69 4.46
C ALA A 268 -8.19 -21.40 5.78
N GLN A 269 -6.91 -21.43 6.14
CA GLN A 269 -6.45 -22.00 7.40
C GLN A 269 -7.04 -21.27 8.61
N ASN A 270 -7.09 -19.93 8.60
CA ASN A 270 -7.76 -19.15 9.65
C ASN A 270 -9.24 -19.55 9.82
N VAL A 271 -9.93 -19.80 8.70
CA VAL A 271 -11.33 -20.27 8.75
C VAL A 271 -11.42 -21.64 9.41
N VAL A 272 -10.59 -22.61 9.00
CA VAL A 272 -10.57 -23.96 9.56
C VAL A 272 -10.29 -23.90 11.06
N ASP A 273 -9.30 -23.12 11.49
CA ASP A 273 -8.92 -23.02 12.90
C ASP A 273 -10.10 -22.54 13.75
N VAL A 274 -10.80 -21.48 13.32
CA VAL A 274 -11.98 -20.98 14.07
C VAL A 274 -13.13 -21.98 14.09
N LEU A 275 -13.44 -22.62 12.95
CA LEU A 275 -14.55 -23.59 12.88
C LEU A 275 -14.28 -24.83 13.72
N GLU A 276 -13.03 -25.22 13.90
CA GLU A 276 -12.61 -26.33 14.78
C GLU A 276 -12.36 -25.91 16.23
N GLY A 277 -12.64 -24.64 16.59
CA GLY A 277 -12.48 -24.14 17.95
C GLY A 277 -11.04 -23.84 18.34
N ARG A 278 -10.11 -23.72 17.38
CA ARG A 278 -8.73 -23.30 17.61
C ARG A 278 -8.61 -21.79 17.46
N THR A 279 -7.62 -21.21 18.14
CA THR A 279 -7.25 -19.81 17.94
C THR A 279 -6.62 -19.62 16.55
N PRO A 280 -7.16 -18.75 15.70
CA PRO A 280 -6.57 -18.47 14.39
C PRO A 280 -5.23 -17.77 14.56
N ARG A 281 -4.36 -17.91 13.56
CA ARG A 281 -3.00 -17.35 13.60
C ARG A 281 -2.98 -15.83 13.62
N TYR A 282 -3.96 -15.19 12.98
CA TYR A 282 -4.01 -13.72 12.81
C TYR A 282 -5.39 -13.16 13.18
N PRO A 283 -5.79 -13.22 14.46
CA PRO A 283 -7.03 -12.58 14.91
C PRO A 283 -6.87 -11.05 14.83
N VAL A 284 -7.91 -10.37 14.36
CA VAL A 284 -7.97 -8.91 14.29
C VAL A 284 -8.78 -8.33 15.45
N ASN A 285 -9.87 -8.99 15.82
CA ASN A 285 -10.66 -8.66 17.00
C ASN A 285 -10.48 -9.73 18.09
N HIS A 286 -10.84 -9.39 19.32
CA HIS A 286 -10.79 -10.28 20.47
C HIS A 286 -12.23 -10.57 20.93
N LEU A 287 -12.59 -11.85 20.93
CA LEU A 287 -13.87 -12.36 21.40
C LEU A 287 -13.78 -12.81 22.87
#